data_63a74b1d2cad40b57468b22f7112624f
#
_entry.id   63a74b1d2cad40b57468b22f7112624f
#
_cell.length_a   1.000
_cell.length_b   1.000
_cell.length_c   1.000
_cell.angle_alpha   90.00
_cell.angle_beta   90.00
_cell.angle_gamma   90.00
#
_symmetry.space_group_name_H-M   'P 1'
#
loop_
_entity.id
_entity.type
_entity.pdbx_description
1 polymer ?
#
loop_
_entity_poly.entity_id
_entity_poly.type
_entity_poly.pdbx_seq_one_letter_code
_entity_poly.pdbx_strand_id
1 'polypeptide(L)'
;MKGLVIFLVMIAVPAAIGLYWFVKPRVVSKRRMRLRERPPPEGLEEVLSRNVGLYSRLSDDLREELHGHVNVFLNEKRFRGVAGQEITPEVQFTIAGVACMLLLKKDPTYFPGFSSILVYPDTYEAPQIEHDGVVETHRRSRRAGESWHRGPIVLSWTNV
;
A
#
# COMPACT_ATOMS: atom_id res chain seq x y z
N MET A 1 21.81 41.14 20.72
CA MET A 1 21.37 40.62 19.42
C MET A 1 21.39 39.11 19.32
N LYS A 2 22.48 38.40 19.69
CA LYS A 2 22.56 36.90 19.60
C LYS A 2 21.50 36.18 20.44
N GLY A 3 21.20 36.63 21.69
CA GLY A 3 20.19 36.00 22.55
C GLY A 3 18.74 36.10 22.01
N LEU A 4 18.39 37.22 21.37
CA LEU A 4 17.08 37.40 20.76
C LEU A 4 16.87 36.44 19.56
N VAL A 5 17.91 36.26 18.76
CA VAL A 5 17.89 35.33 17.61
C VAL A 5 17.70 33.89 18.09
N ILE A 6 18.42 33.46 19.13
CA ILE A 6 18.31 32.13 19.71
C ILE A 6 16.89 31.91 20.25
N PHE A 7 16.33 32.88 20.97
CA PHE A 7 14.98 32.81 21.52
C PHE A 7 13.91 32.68 20.41
N LEU A 8 14.03 33.46 19.34
CA LEU A 8 13.12 33.36 18.19
C LEU A 8 13.20 32.01 17.49
N VAL A 9 14.40 31.43 17.31
CA VAL A 9 14.59 30.11 16.72
C VAL A 9 13.98 29.02 17.62
N MET A 10 14.14 29.11 18.93
CA MET A 10 13.57 28.15 19.89
C MET A 10 12.04 28.11 19.85
N ILE A 11 11.37 29.19 19.48
CA ILE A 11 9.92 29.23 19.32
C ILE A 11 9.49 28.85 17.90
N ALA A 12 10.20 29.33 16.89
CA ALA A 12 9.83 29.13 15.48
C ALA A 12 9.93 27.66 15.06
N VAL A 13 10.96 26.93 15.53
CA VAL A 13 11.15 25.53 15.16
C VAL A 13 10.02 24.62 15.68
N PRO A 14 9.66 24.64 16.98
CA PRO A 14 8.53 23.84 17.48
C PRO A 14 7.20 24.24 16.83
N ALA A 15 6.99 25.54 16.60
CA ALA A 15 5.77 26.02 15.94
C ALA A 15 5.68 25.51 14.49
N ALA A 16 6.77 25.52 13.74
CA ALA A 16 6.82 24.97 12.37
C ALA A 16 6.59 23.45 12.36
N ILE A 17 7.17 22.73 13.32
CA ILE A 17 6.93 21.27 13.48
C ILE A 17 5.47 21.01 13.81
N GLY A 18 4.89 21.73 14.76
CA GLY A 18 3.47 21.60 15.11
C GLY A 18 2.55 21.90 13.93
N LEU A 19 2.83 22.96 13.17
CA LEU A 19 2.09 23.30 11.96
C LEU A 19 2.21 22.23 10.90
N TYR A 20 3.40 21.68 10.67
CA TYR A 20 3.63 20.57 9.75
C TYR A 20 2.79 19.35 10.10
N TRP A 21 2.78 18.93 11.37
CA TRP A 21 1.98 17.79 11.85
C TRP A 21 0.47 18.02 11.73
N PHE A 22 0.03 19.28 11.85
CA PHE A 22 -1.36 19.66 11.71
C PHE A 22 -1.84 19.74 10.24
N VAL A 23 -0.99 20.23 9.36
CA VAL A 23 -1.33 20.45 7.94
C VAL A 23 -1.21 19.17 7.12
N LYS A 24 -0.15 18.36 7.36
CA LYS A 24 0.13 17.15 6.59
C LYS A 24 -1.08 16.19 6.45
N PRO A 25 -1.79 15.79 7.53
CA PRO A 25 -2.93 14.89 7.40
C PRO A 25 -4.09 15.48 6.59
N ARG A 26 -4.32 16.79 6.67
CA ARG A 26 -5.37 17.46 5.90
C ARG A 26 -5.06 17.51 4.41
N VAL A 27 -3.83 17.73 4.04
CA VAL A 27 -3.38 17.71 2.63
C VAL A 27 -3.51 16.31 2.05
N VAL A 28 -3.08 15.29 2.79
CA VAL A 28 -3.19 13.89 2.37
C VAL A 28 -4.66 13.50 2.19
N SER A 29 -5.53 13.84 3.15
CA SER A 29 -6.97 13.53 3.08
C SER A 29 -7.63 14.20 1.86
N LYS A 30 -7.37 15.48 1.61
CA LYS A 30 -7.90 16.19 0.42
C LYS A 30 -7.40 15.57 -0.89
N ARG A 31 -6.13 15.16 -0.96
CA ARG A 31 -5.57 14.48 -2.13
C ARG A 31 -6.28 13.15 -2.38
N ARG A 32 -6.46 12.34 -1.32
CA ARG A 32 -7.14 11.04 -1.41
C ARG A 32 -8.59 11.20 -1.87
N MET A 33 -9.31 12.20 -1.35
CA MET A 33 -10.69 12.50 -1.76
C MET A 33 -10.75 12.78 -3.27
N ARG A 34 -9.90 13.65 -3.79
CA ARG A 34 -9.83 13.94 -5.24
C ARG A 34 -9.47 12.72 -6.09
N LEU A 35 -8.64 11.81 -5.56
CA LEU A 35 -8.30 10.57 -6.26
C LEU A 35 -9.48 9.59 -6.30
N ARG A 36 -10.27 9.54 -5.23
CA ARG A 36 -11.48 8.69 -5.17
C ARG A 36 -12.57 9.14 -6.15
N GLU A 37 -12.67 10.42 -6.40
CA GLU A 37 -13.65 11.02 -7.33
C GLU A 37 -13.25 10.87 -8.81
N ARG A 38 -12.04 10.38 -9.10
CA ARG A 38 -11.61 10.15 -10.47
C ARG A 38 -12.28 8.92 -11.07
N PRO A 39 -12.54 8.92 -12.39
CA PRO A 39 -13.00 7.72 -13.06
C PRO A 39 -11.98 6.58 -12.86
N PRO A 40 -12.44 5.32 -12.83
CA PRO A 40 -11.55 4.18 -12.75
C PRO A 40 -10.61 4.11 -13.97
N PRO A 41 -9.42 3.55 -13.84
CA PRO A 41 -8.55 3.30 -14.98
C PRO A 41 -9.23 2.40 -16.00
N GLU A 42 -8.91 2.59 -17.26
CA GLU A 42 -9.43 1.76 -18.36
C GLU A 42 -9.09 0.28 -18.13
N GLY A 43 -10.07 -0.61 -18.32
CA GLY A 43 -9.93 -2.05 -18.10
C GLY A 43 -9.98 -2.51 -16.65
N LEU A 44 -10.12 -1.61 -15.67
CA LEU A 44 -10.16 -2.00 -14.25
C LEU A 44 -11.32 -2.96 -13.95
N GLU A 45 -12.53 -2.63 -14.38
CA GLU A 45 -13.73 -3.43 -14.11
C GLU A 45 -13.64 -4.84 -14.72
N GLU A 46 -13.10 -4.93 -15.93
CA GLU A 46 -12.90 -6.21 -16.61
C GLU A 46 -11.92 -7.10 -15.83
N VAL A 47 -10.77 -6.54 -15.42
CA VAL A 47 -9.78 -7.27 -14.63
C VAL A 47 -10.35 -7.69 -13.28
N LEU A 48 -11.03 -6.80 -12.57
CA LEU A 48 -11.63 -7.14 -11.26
C LEU A 48 -12.72 -8.21 -11.39
N SER A 49 -13.55 -8.15 -12.43
CA SER A 49 -14.60 -9.14 -12.68
C SER A 49 -14.03 -10.53 -12.95
N ARG A 50 -12.87 -10.59 -13.62
CA ARG A 50 -12.21 -11.85 -13.96
C ARG A 50 -11.40 -12.42 -12.80
N ASN A 51 -10.64 -11.59 -12.11
CA ASN A 51 -9.62 -12.04 -11.17
C ASN A 51 -10.04 -11.95 -9.70
N VAL A 52 -11.05 -11.13 -9.36
CA VAL A 52 -11.49 -10.92 -7.98
C VAL A 52 -12.90 -11.48 -7.77
N GLY A 53 -12.99 -12.74 -7.33
CA GLY A 53 -14.25 -13.49 -7.27
C GLY A 53 -15.38 -12.84 -6.44
N LEU A 54 -15.05 -11.97 -5.49
CA LEU A 54 -16.05 -11.25 -4.70
C LEU A 54 -16.59 -10.00 -5.42
N TYR A 55 -15.89 -9.50 -6.44
CA TYR A 55 -16.25 -8.26 -7.12
C TYR A 55 -17.64 -8.31 -7.76
N SER A 56 -17.99 -9.44 -8.39
CA SER A 56 -19.30 -9.64 -9.03
C SER A 56 -20.49 -9.63 -8.05
N ARG A 57 -20.21 -9.86 -6.75
CA ARG A 57 -21.22 -9.89 -5.67
C ARG A 57 -21.45 -8.54 -5.02
N LEU A 58 -20.63 -7.54 -5.35
CA LEU A 58 -20.77 -6.20 -4.81
C LEU A 58 -21.96 -5.48 -5.46
N SER A 59 -22.69 -4.69 -4.65
CA SER A 59 -23.63 -3.70 -5.17
C SER A 59 -22.89 -2.61 -5.93
N ASP A 60 -23.61 -1.86 -6.77
CA ASP A 60 -23.01 -0.79 -7.57
C ASP A 60 -22.33 0.28 -6.70
N ASP A 61 -22.96 0.66 -5.58
CA ASP A 61 -22.36 1.60 -4.61
C ASP A 61 -21.01 1.10 -4.06
N LEU A 62 -20.91 -0.22 -3.78
CA LEU A 62 -19.67 -0.82 -3.28
C LEU A 62 -18.61 -0.95 -4.36
N ARG A 63 -19.01 -1.16 -5.62
CA ARG A 63 -18.06 -1.14 -6.75
C ARG A 63 -17.50 0.24 -6.96
N GLU A 64 -18.35 1.28 -6.94
CA GLU A 64 -17.91 2.66 -7.05
C GLU A 64 -16.95 3.05 -5.91
N GLU A 65 -17.30 2.68 -4.67
CA GLU A 65 -16.41 2.89 -3.50
C GLU A 65 -15.08 2.17 -3.69
N LEU A 66 -15.09 0.92 -4.17
CA LEU A 66 -13.90 0.13 -4.45
C LEU A 66 -13.01 0.79 -5.52
N HIS A 67 -13.60 1.24 -6.63
CA HIS A 67 -12.87 1.93 -7.70
C HIS A 67 -12.15 3.18 -7.17
N GLY A 68 -12.84 3.97 -6.34
CA GLY A 68 -12.24 5.11 -5.68
C GLY A 68 -11.06 4.72 -4.78
N HIS A 69 -11.17 3.64 -4.03
CA HIS A 69 -10.06 3.12 -3.22
C HIS A 69 -8.90 2.62 -4.06
N VAL A 70 -9.17 1.91 -5.16
CA VAL A 70 -8.15 1.44 -6.09
C VAL A 70 -7.37 2.61 -6.70
N ASN A 71 -8.04 3.70 -7.09
CA ASN A 71 -7.37 4.91 -7.58
C ASN A 71 -6.35 5.47 -6.57
N VAL A 72 -6.71 5.53 -5.30
CA VAL A 72 -5.79 5.97 -4.24
C VAL A 72 -4.64 4.99 -4.06
N PHE A 73 -4.95 3.69 -4.02
CA PHE A 73 -3.95 2.63 -3.81
C PHE A 73 -2.89 2.64 -4.91
N LEU A 74 -3.30 2.65 -6.18
CA LEU A 74 -2.40 2.71 -7.33
C LEU A 74 -1.53 3.97 -7.33
N ASN A 75 -2.05 5.09 -6.82
CA ASN A 75 -1.31 6.35 -6.72
C ASN A 75 -0.29 6.35 -5.56
N GLU A 76 -0.58 5.66 -4.46
CA GLU A 76 0.27 5.66 -3.24
C GLU A 76 1.24 4.49 -3.17
N LYS A 77 0.98 3.38 -3.89
CA LYS A 77 1.81 2.17 -3.86
C LYS A 77 2.63 2.03 -5.13
N ARG A 78 3.85 1.51 -4.98
CA ARG A 78 4.77 1.23 -6.07
C ARG A 78 4.90 -0.27 -6.25
N PHE A 79 4.66 -0.74 -7.45
CA PHE A 79 4.81 -2.15 -7.79
C PHE A 79 6.17 -2.37 -8.44
N ARG A 80 6.83 -3.47 -8.08
CA ARG A 80 8.09 -3.90 -8.68
C ARG A 80 8.06 -5.41 -8.89
N GLY A 81 8.25 -5.84 -10.13
CA GLY A 81 8.47 -7.25 -10.45
C GLY A 81 9.86 -7.70 -10.02
N VAL A 82 9.95 -8.91 -9.56
CA VAL A 82 11.18 -9.60 -9.14
C VAL A 82 11.24 -10.95 -9.85
N ALA A 83 12.44 -11.47 -10.08
CA ALA A 83 12.67 -12.75 -10.75
C ALA A 83 11.97 -12.85 -12.12
N GLY A 84 11.99 -11.77 -12.90
CA GLY A 84 11.41 -11.75 -14.26
C GLY A 84 9.90 -11.48 -14.31
N GLN A 85 9.24 -11.24 -13.18
CA GLN A 85 7.83 -10.88 -13.17
C GLN A 85 7.62 -9.51 -13.82
N GLU A 86 6.80 -9.45 -14.85
CA GLU A 86 6.36 -8.21 -15.46
C GLU A 86 5.18 -7.62 -14.67
N ILE A 87 5.22 -6.31 -14.46
CA ILE A 87 4.12 -5.58 -13.79
C ILE A 87 3.19 -4.99 -14.85
N THR A 88 2.21 -5.79 -15.23
CA THR A 88 1.14 -5.38 -16.15
C THR A 88 0.02 -4.63 -15.39
N PRO A 89 -0.86 -3.90 -16.09
CA PRO A 89 -2.08 -3.35 -15.49
C PRO A 89 -2.93 -4.43 -14.80
N GLU A 90 -3.00 -5.63 -15.35
CA GLU A 90 -3.71 -6.76 -14.76
C GLU A 90 -3.18 -7.11 -13.36
N VAL A 91 -1.85 -7.25 -13.23
CA VAL A 91 -1.20 -7.51 -11.94
C VAL A 91 -1.50 -6.40 -10.92
N GLN A 92 -1.37 -5.13 -11.35
CA GLN A 92 -1.62 -3.99 -10.47
C GLN A 92 -3.07 -3.91 -10.01
N PHE A 93 -4.02 -4.06 -10.94
CA PHE A 93 -5.45 -3.95 -10.66
C PHE A 93 -5.94 -5.10 -9.79
N THR A 94 -5.49 -6.33 -10.04
CA THR A 94 -5.85 -7.48 -9.22
C THR A 94 -5.38 -7.28 -7.77
N ILE A 95 -4.10 -6.97 -7.57
CA ILE A 95 -3.54 -6.76 -6.21
C ILE A 95 -4.23 -5.58 -5.52
N ALA A 96 -4.43 -4.46 -6.23
CA ALA A 96 -5.11 -3.30 -5.67
C ALA A 96 -6.57 -3.60 -5.33
N GLY A 97 -7.28 -4.33 -6.18
CA GLY A 97 -8.67 -4.75 -5.95
C GLY A 97 -8.81 -5.61 -4.70
N VAL A 98 -8.02 -6.68 -4.59
CA VAL A 98 -8.02 -7.57 -3.41
C VAL A 98 -7.71 -6.79 -2.13
N ALA A 99 -6.67 -5.95 -2.14
CA ALA A 99 -6.31 -5.13 -0.98
C ALA A 99 -7.43 -4.14 -0.60
N CYS A 100 -8.02 -3.47 -1.58
CA CYS A 100 -9.05 -2.45 -1.36
C CYS A 100 -10.40 -3.02 -0.92
N MET A 101 -10.69 -4.31 -1.18
CA MET A 101 -11.86 -4.98 -0.58
C MET A 101 -11.88 -4.85 0.95
N LEU A 102 -10.73 -4.86 1.59
CA LEU A 102 -10.60 -4.73 3.05
C LEU A 102 -10.93 -3.32 3.56
N LEU A 103 -11.01 -2.34 2.68
CA LEU A 103 -11.25 -0.93 3.01
C LEU A 103 -12.73 -0.52 2.88
N LEU A 104 -13.56 -1.37 2.26
CA LEU A 104 -14.98 -1.07 2.05
C LEU A 104 -15.71 -0.85 3.38
N LYS A 105 -16.55 0.21 3.42
CA LYS A 105 -17.34 0.63 4.57
C LYS A 105 -16.51 0.93 5.82
N LYS A 106 -15.24 1.33 5.63
CA LYS A 106 -14.33 1.71 6.72
C LYS A 106 -13.73 3.08 6.45
N ASP A 107 -13.19 3.70 7.51
CA ASP A 107 -12.31 4.87 7.35
C ASP A 107 -10.92 4.39 6.88
N PRO A 108 -10.57 4.63 5.60
CA PRO A 108 -9.45 3.96 5.00
C PRO A 108 -8.11 4.62 5.37
N THR A 109 -7.21 3.83 5.94
CA THR A 109 -5.83 4.26 6.20
C THR A 109 -4.90 4.04 5.02
N TYR A 110 -5.30 3.23 4.04
CA TYR A 110 -4.51 2.85 2.85
C TYR A 110 -3.16 2.22 3.19
N PHE A 111 -3.14 1.40 4.24
CA PHE A 111 -1.98 0.60 4.62
C PHE A 111 -0.69 1.44 4.77
N PRO A 112 -0.60 2.29 5.79
CA PRO A 112 0.53 3.22 5.96
C PRO A 112 1.87 2.51 6.25
N GLY A 113 1.84 1.22 6.60
CA GLY A 113 3.03 0.45 6.96
C GLY A 113 3.97 0.15 5.79
N PHE A 114 3.50 0.27 4.54
CA PHE A 114 4.32 0.01 3.36
C PHE A 114 3.98 0.96 2.19
N SER A 115 4.96 1.16 1.33
CA SER A 115 4.82 1.95 0.09
C SER A 115 5.16 1.16 -1.17
N SER A 116 5.79 -0.01 -1.01
CA SER A 116 6.28 -0.83 -2.13
C SER A 116 5.76 -2.25 -2.02
N ILE A 117 5.42 -2.84 -3.18
CA ILE A 117 4.95 -4.20 -3.34
C ILE A 117 5.88 -4.88 -4.33
N LEU A 118 6.55 -5.95 -3.88
CA LEU A 118 7.40 -6.79 -4.70
C LEU A 118 6.57 -8.00 -5.15
N VAL A 119 6.51 -8.25 -6.44
CA VAL A 119 5.73 -9.34 -7.02
C VAL A 119 6.68 -10.34 -7.66
N TYR A 120 6.62 -11.58 -7.21
CA TYR A 120 7.31 -12.72 -7.79
C TYR A 120 6.33 -13.50 -8.71
N PRO A 121 6.83 -14.18 -9.76
CA PRO A 121 5.97 -14.98 -10.64
C PRO A 121 5.33 -16.15 -9.91
N ASP A 122 6.06 -16.77 -8.98
CA ASP A 122 5.66 -17.95 -8.23
C ASP A 122 6.10 -17.85 -6.76
N THR A 123 5.83 -18.89 -5.96
CA THR A 123 6.33 -18.98 -4.57
C THR A 123 7.83 -18.76 -4.54
N TYR A 124 8.29 -17.93 -3.62
CA TYR A 124 9.71 -17.64 -3.46
C TYR A 124 10.26 -18.27 -2.19
N GLU A 125 11.53 -18.65 -2.22
CA GLU A 125 12.24 -19.13 -1.06
C GLU A 125 12.82 -17.96 -0.27
N ALA A 126 12.30 -17.69 0.93
CA ALA A 126 12.88 -16.71 1.83
C ALA A 126 13.86 -17.40 2.82
N PRO A 127 15.03 -16.82 3.05
CA PRO A 127 15.88 -17.27 4.15
C PRO A 127 15.18 -16.97 5.47
N GLN A 128 14.89 -18.01 6.24
CA GLN A 128 14.36 -17.87 7.58
C GLN A 128 15.51 -18.02 8.57
N ILE A 129 15.78 -16.97 9.35
CA ILE A 129 16.72 -17.02 10.46
C ILE A 129 15.88 -17.23 11.72
N GLU A 130 15.83 -18.45 12.22
CA GLU A 130 15.25 -18.75 13.53
C GLU A 130 16.32 -18.60 14.59
N HIS A 131 16.15 -17.65 15.51
CA HIS A 131 16.97 -17.51 16.70
C HIS A 131 16.34 -18.32 17.84
N ASP A 132 16.85 -19.49 18.10
CA ASP A 132 16.44 -20.33 19.23
C ASP A 132 17.42 -20.19 20.39
N GLY A 133 17.80 -18.95 20.69
CA GLY A 133 18.61 -18.53 21.84
C GLY A 133 20.09 -18.91 21.79
N VAL A 134 20.49 -20.01 21.15
CA VAL A 134 21.88 -20.52 21.09
C VAL A 134 22.30 -21.00 19.70
N VAL A 135 21.36 -21.30 18.81
CA VAL A 135 21.65 -21.83 17.46
C VAL A 135 20.90 -21.05 16.41
N GLU A 136 21.63 -20.47 15.43
CA GLU A 136 21.07 -19.93 14.22
C GLU A 136 20.82 -21.05 13.22
N THR A 137 19.54 -21.34 12.96
CA THR A 137 19.15 -22.33 11.95
C THR A 137 18.70 -21.62 10.69
N HIS A 138 19.45 -21.71 9.61
CA HIS A 138 19.08 -21.20 8.30
C HIS A 138 18.15 -22.21 7.60
N ARG A 139 16.85 -21.98 7.63
CA ARG A 139 15.88 -22.74 6.84
C ARG A 139 15.40 -21.90 5.66
N ARG A 140 15.28 -22.54 4.50
CA ARG A 140 14.56 -21.97 3.36
C ARG A 140 13.11 -22.41 3.45
N SER A 141 12.20 -21.45 3.61
CA SER A 141 10.76 -21.73 3.57
C SER A 141 10.14 -21.16 2.31
N ARG A 142 9.30 -21.95 1.62
CA ARG A 142 8.48 -21.47 0.51
C ARG A 142 7.38 -20.56 1.06
N ARG A 143 7.29 -19.35 0.53
CA ARG A 143 6.31 -18.36 0.96
C ARG A 143 5.49 -17.85 -0.21
N ALA A 144 4.17 -17.75 0.01
CA ALA A 144 3.25 -17.11 -0.92
C ALA A 144 3.19 -15.58 -0.74
N GLY A 145 3.64 -15.09 0.42
CA GLY A 145 3.71 -13.67 0.74
C GLY A 145 4.41 -13.40 2.06
N GLU A 146 4.93 -12.20 2.22
CA GLU A 146 5.58 -11.72 3.44
C GLU A 146 5.35 -10.22 3.62
N SER A 147 5.14 -9.80 4.86
CA SER A 147 5.05 -8.40 5.24
C SER A 147 6.09 -8.09 6.31
N TRP A 148 6.97 -7.16 6.00
CA TRP A 148 7.97 -6.67 6.94
C TRP A 148 7.42 -5.49 7.73
N HIS A 149 7.70 -5.39 9.00
CA HIS A 149 7.10 -4.40 9.91
C HIS A 149 7.19 -2.94 9.42
N ARG A 150 8.14 -2.58 8.57
CA ARG A 150 8.29 -1.29 7.86
C ARG A 150 8.98 -1.46 6.51
N GLY A 151 8.77 -2.58 5.82
CA GLY A 151 9.39 -2.89 4.54
C GLY A 151 8.39 -3.05 3.41
N PRO A 152 8.83 -3.50 2.23
CA PRO A 152 7.95 -3.85 1.14
C PRO A 152 7.08 -5.06 1.51
N ILE A 153 5.88 -5.13 0.96
CA ILE A 153 5.12 -6.38 0.91
C ILE A 153 5.67 -7.22 -0.24
N VAL A 154 5.79 -8.50 -0.01
CA VAL A 154 6.22 -9.48 -1.03
C VAL A 154 5.04 -10.40 -1.32
N LEU A 155 4.70 -10.57 -2.59
CA LEU A 155 3.58 -11.39 -3.06
C LEU A 155 4.06 -12.33 -4.16
N SER A 156 3.47 -13.51 -4.23
CA SER A 156 3.57 -14.41 -5.36
C SER A 156 2.35 -14.20 -6.27
N TRP A 157 2.57 -13.95 -7.56
CA TRP A 157 1.48 -13.71 -8.51
C TRP A 157 0.55 -14.92 -8.66
N THR A 158 1.08 -16.13 -8.68
CA THR A 158 0.27 -17.36 -8.76
C THR A 158 -0.66 -17.59 -7.56
N ASN A 159 -0.46 -16.85 -6.45
CA ASN A 159 -1.24 -16.99 -5.21
C ASN A 159 -2.10 -15.74 -4.90
N VAL A 160 -2.20 -14.79 -5.81
CA VAL A 160 -3.07 -13.62 -5.71
C VAL A 160 -4.38 -13.87 -6.42
#